data_c80f515cf9265879a69006380e80184e
#
_entry.id   c80f515cf9265879a69006380e80184e
#
_cell.length_a   1.000
_cell.length_b   1.000
_cell.length_c   1.000
_cell.angle_alpha   90.00
_cell.angle_beta   90.00
_cell.angle_gamma   90.00
#
_symmetry.space_group_name_H-M   'P 1'
#
loop_
_entity.id
_entity.type
_entity.pdbx_description
1 polymer ?
#
loop_
_entity_poly.entity_id
_entity_poly.type
_entity_poly.pdbx_seq_one_letter_code
_entity_poly.pdbx_strand_id
1 'polypeptide(L)'
;MTVNKVFLPLLTAGSRIVLTTSELAVLHPLPFTGIYAVAKAALDDYAFSLAMEVQLLGIRVSVLRAGAVRTAMLPASTAALDRFCSDTQLYRCNAARFKRIVDRVEARSVPPERVAEKMLRILQKRRPGVAYRINRNPLLLLLNVLPPRLQLWIIRQVLR
;
A
#
# COMPACT_ATOMS: atom_id res chain seq x y z
N MET A 1 -1.58 5.46 -14.87
CA MET A 1 -2.59 6.25 -15.63
C MET A 1 -2.56 5.91 -17.10
N THR A 2 -1.41 5.96 -17.78
CA THR A 2 -1.27 5.68 -19.23
C THR A 2 -1.87 4.32 -19.64
N VAL A 3 -1.59 3.25 -18.90
CA VAL A 3 -2.13 1.90 -19.19
C VAL A 3 -3.66 1.93 -19.26
N ASN A 4 -4.33 2.48 -18.26
CA ASN A 4 -5.80 2.54 -18.25
C ASN A 4 -6.34 3.35 -19.42
N LYS A 5 -5.69 4.47 -19.77
CA LYS A 5 -6.10 5.30 -20.93
C LYS A 5 -6.02 4.54 -22.25
N VAL A 6 -4.96 3.74 -22.44
CA VAL A 6 -4.75 2.94 -23.66
C VAL A 6 -5.73 1.77 -23.75
N PHE A 7 -5.99 1.08 -22.63
CA PHE A 7 -6.83 -0.11 -22.64
C PHE A 7 -8.33 0.18 -22.46
N LEU A 8 -8.71 1.36 -21.97
CA LEU A 8 -10.11 1.69 -21.71
C LEU A 8 -11.04 1.50 -22.95
N PRO A 9 -10.64 1.87 -24.19
CA PRO A 9 -11.46 1.64 -25.38
C PRO A 9 -11.74 0.16 -25.69
N LEU A 10 -10.95 -0.77 -25.12
CA LEU A 10 -11.12 -2.21 -25.30
C LEU A 10 -12.02 -2.85 -24.24
N LEU A 11 -12.40 -2.08 -23.23
CA LEU A 11 -13.24 -2.56 -22.12
C LEU A 11 -14.72 -2.37 -22.45
N THR A 12 -15.51 -3.37 -22.13
CA THR A 12 -16.98 -3.35 -22.31
C THR A 12 -17.68 -3.33 -20.96
N ALA A 13 -18.99 -3.09 -20.97
CA ALA A 13 -19.82 -3.21 -19.76
C ALA A 13 -19.63 -4.57 -19.11
N GLY A 14 -19.45 -4.59 -17.78
CA GLY A 14 -19.10 -5.77 -17.01
C GLY A 14 -17.61 -6.02 -16.85
N SER A 15 -16.74 -5.31 -17.59
CA SER A 15 -15.28 -5.36 -17.38
C SER A 15 -14.87 -4.89 -15.99
N ARG A 16 -13.69 -5.32 -15.57
CA ARG A 16 -13.14 -5.01 -14.24
C ARG A 16 -11.71 -4.53 -14.33
N ILE A 17 -11.40 -3.48 -13.58
CA ILE A 17 -10.05 -2.97 -13.38
C ILE A 17 -9.69 -3.19 -11.90
N VAL A 18 -8.54 -3.80 -11.64
CA VAL A 18 -8.02 -3.96 -10.28
C VAL A 18 -6.66 -3.29 -10.18
N LEU A 19 -6.55 -2.29 -9.30
CA LEU A 19 -5.27 -1.64 -9.01
C LEU A 19 -4.69 -2.19 -7.70
N THR A 20 -3.40 -2.51 -7.71
CA THR A 20 -2.68 -2.91 -6.50
C THR A 20 -1.99 -1.71 -5.90
N THR A 21 -2.40 -1.35 -4.68
CA THR A 21 -1.80 -0.28 -3.90
C THR A 21 -1.13 -0.83 -2.63
N SER A 22 -1.05 -0.07 -1.58
CA SER A 22 -0.48 -0.49 -0.30
C SER A 22 -1.48 -0.24 0.83
N GLU A 23 -1.33 -0.97 1.93
CA GLU A 23 -2.04 -0.63 3.17
C GLU A 23 -1.70 0.78 3.67
N LEU A 24 -0.50 1.30 3.33
CA LEU A 24 -0.06 2.65 3.69
C LEU A 24 -0.76 3.75 2.89
N ALA A 25 -1.44 3.42 1.80
CA ALA A 25 -2.13 4.40 0.96
C ALA A 25 -3.24 5.20 1.69
N VAL A 26 -3.82 4.61 2.73
CA VAL A 26 -4.94 5.18 3.49
C VAL A 26 -4.57 5.47 4.95
N LEU A 27 -3.30 5.49 5.26
CA LEU A 27 -2.76 5.78 6.59
C LEU A 27 -1.92 7.05 6.55
N HIS A 28 -1.76 7.70 7.70
CA HIS A 28 -0.76 8.76 7.82
C HIS A 28 0.64 8.22 7.51
N PRO A 29 1.44 8.94 6.70
CA PRO A 29 2.79 8.50 6.37
C PRO A 29 3.65 8.26 7.62
N LEU A 30 4.37 7.14 7.61
CA LEU A 30 5.33 6.84 8.67
C LEU A 30 6.67 7.55 8.39
N PRO A 31 7.53 7.75 9.40
CA PRO A 31 8.88 8.26 9.18
C PRO A 31 9.61 7.47 8.08
N PHE A 32 10.40 8.16 7.28
CA PHE A 32 11.21 7.60 6.18
C PHE A 32 10.43 6.93 5.03
N THR A 33 9.09 6.94 5.06
CA THR A 33 8.24 6.36 4.00
C THR A 33 7.45 7.42 3.21
N GLY A 34 7.68 8.70 3.46
CA GLY A 34 6.81 9.79 2.97
C GLY A 34 6.53 9.74 1.47
N ILE A 35 7.58 9.68 0.63
CA ILE A 35 7.44 9.65 -0.84
C ILE A 35 6.67 8.40 -1.30
N TYR A 36 6.97 7.23 -0.72
CA TYR A 36 6.26 6.00 -1.03
C TYR A 36 4.77 6.10 -0.64
N ALA A 37 4.48 6.57 0.56
CA ALA A 37 3.11 6.71 1.05
C ALA A 37 2.30 7.69 0.18
N VAL A 38 2.87 8.85 -0.17
CA VAL A 38 2.25 9.83 -1.09
C VAL A 38 1.94 9.21 -2.45
N ALA A 39 2.89 8.49 -3.04
CA ALA A 39 2.69 7.84 -4.34
C ALA A 39 1.58 6.79 -4.29
N LYS A 40 1.49 6.02 -3.20
CA LYS A 40 0.44 5.00 -3.03
C LYS A 40 -0.93 5.61 -2.70
N ALA A 41 -0.98 6.70 -1.94
CA ALA A 41 -2.19 7.46 -1.70
C ALA A 41 -2.74 8.06 -3.00
N ALA A 42 -1.88 8.72 -3.79
CA ALA A 42 -2.27 9.26 -5.09
C ALA A 42 -2.81 8.19 -6.05
N LEU A 43 -2.26 6.97 -6.03
CA LEU A 43 -2.77 5.86 -6.83
C LEU A 43 -4.13 5.36 -6.32
N ASP A 44 -4.35 5.37 -5.02
CA ASP A 44 -5.62 4.96 -4.40
C ASP A 44 -6.74 5.97 -4.71
N ASP A 45 -6.44 7.27 -4.61
CA ASP A 45 -7.36 8.36 -4.98
C ASP A 45 -7.67 8.36 -6.48
N TYR A 46 -6.65 8.14 -7.32
CA TYR A 46 -6.85 7.96 -8.75
C TYR A 46 -7.78 6.78 -9.06
N ALA A 47 -7.63 5.66 -8.36
CA ALA A 47 -8.50 4.51 -8.56
C ALA A 47 -9.95 4.83 -8.21
N PHE A 48 -10.18 5.62 -7.16
CA PHE A 48 -11.51 6.06 -6.76
C PHE A 48 -12.12 7.03 -7.80
N SER A 49 -11.35 8.00 -8.29
CA SER A 49 -11.77 8.89 -9.38
C SER A 49 -12.12 8.10 -10.64
N LEU A 50 -11.23 7.20 -11.06
CA LEU A 50 -11.47 6.32 -12.19
C LEU A 50 -12.76 5.49 -12.02
N ALA A 51 -13.03 5.00 -10.81
CA ALA A 51 -14.24 4.24 -10.53
C ALA A 51 -15.50 5.08 -10.74
N MET A 52 -15.47 6.37 -10.36
CA MET A 52 -16.59 7.29 -10.59
C MET A 52 -16.83 7.54 -12.09
N GLU A 53 -15.77 7.62 -12.88
CA GLU A 53 -15.86 7.85 -14.31
C GLU A 53 -16.38 6.59 -15.05
N VAL A 54 -15.70 5.46 -14.89
CA VAL A 54 -15.95 4.27 -15.72
C VAL A 54 -17.19 3.47 -15.30
N GLN A 55 -17.75 3.72 -14.11
CA GLN A 55 -19.05 3.13 -13.74
C GLN A 55 -20.16 3.56 -14.70
N LEU A 56 -20.05 4.73 -15.33
CA LEU A 56 -21.00 5.21 -16.34
C LEU A 56 -20.98 4.33 -17.60
N LEU A 57 -19.88 3.61 -17.83
CA LEU A 57 -19.71 2.64 -18.92
C LEU A 57 -20.01 1.19 -18.47
N GLY A 58 -20.51 1.00 -17.23
CA GLY A 58 -20.74 -0.33 -16.66
C GLY A 58 -19.47 -1.09 -16.27
N ILE A 59 -18.31 -0.40 -16.24
CA ILE A 59 -17.02 -0.95 -15.84
C ILE A 59 -16.82 -0.76 -14.32
N ARG A 60 -16.21 -1.73 -13.66
CA ARG A 60 -15.98 -1.68 -12.19
C ARG A 60 -14.51 -1.59 -11.88
N VAL A 61 -14.16 -0.72 -10.94
CA VAL A 61 -12.81 -0.56 -10.42
C VAL A 61 -12.75 -1.05 -8.99
N SER A 62 -11.71 -1.79 -8.66
CA SER A 62 -11.41 -2.23 -7.29
C SER A 62 -9.94 -1.94 -6.97
N VAL A 63 -9.66 -1.66 -5.71
CA VAL A 63 -8.30 -1.50 -5.20
C VAL A 63 -7.97 -2.68 -4.28
N LEU A 64 -6.82 -3.30 -4.49
CA LEU A 64 -6.25 -4.28 -3.57
C LEU A 64 -5.09 -3.64 -2.80
N ARG A 65 -5.34 -3.26 -1.55
CA ARG A 65 -4.34 -2.68 -0.65
C ARG A 65 -3.56 -3.80 0.03
N ALA A 66 -2.31 -3.98 -0.38
CA ALA A 66 -1.45 -5.03 0.13
C ALA A 66 -0.52 -4.51 1.24
N GLY A 67 -0.38 -5.28 2.31
CA GLY A 67 0.74 -5.17 3.25
C GLY A 67 2.00 -5.84 2.67
N ALA A 68 2.89 -6.35 3.52
CA ALA A 68 4.12 -7.00 3.08
C ALA A 68 3.83 -8.27 2.25
N VAL A 69 4.38 -8.31 1.03
CA VAL A 69 4.29 -9.45 0.10
C VAL A 69 5.69 -9.85 -0.32
N ARG A 70 5.98 -11.14 -0.30
CA ARG A 70 7.28 -11.71 -0.64
C ARG A 70 7.50 -11.69 -2.16
N THR A 71 7.96 -10.55 -2.68
CA THR A 71 8.27 -10.34 -4.10
C THR A 71 9.70 -9.85 -4.27
N ALA A 72 10.18 -9.79 -5.50
CA ALA A 72 11.51 -9.24 -5.82
C ALA A 72 11.67 -7.75 -5.42
N MET A 73 10.59 -7.03 -5.18
CA MET A 73 10.62 -5.66 -4.67
C MET A 73 11.13 -5.59 -3.23
N LEU A 74 10.89 -6.63 -2.42
CA LEU A 74 11.22 -6.61 -1.00
C LEU A 74 12.73 -6.46 -0.76
N PRO A 75 13.63 -7.28 -1.36
CA PRO A 75 15.08 -7.10 -1.22
C PRO A 75 15.58 -5.73 -1.70
N ALA A 76 14.99 -5.19 -2.77
CA ALA A 76 15.37 -3.86 -3.27
C ALA A 76 14.99 -2.74 -2.29
N SER A 77 13.83 -2.85 -1.66
CA SER A 77 13.37 -1.92 -0.61
C SER A 77 14.27 -2.01 0.63
N THR A 78 14.60 -3.22 1.07
CA THR A 78 15.50 -3.46 2.21
C THR A 78 16.88 -2.90 1.94
N ALA A 79 17.46 -3.13 0.76
CA ALA A 79 18.76 -2.58 0.40
C ALA A 79 18.78 -1.03 0.34
N ALA A 80 17.68 -0.41 -0.06
CA ALA A 80 17.56 1.05 -0.02
C ALA A 80 17.52 1.58 1.42
N LEU A 81 16.81 0.87 2.31
CA LEU A 81 16.74 1.19 3.73
C LEU A 81 18.10 0.97 4.42
N ASP A 82 18.84 -0.08 4.05
CA ASP A 82 20.18 -0.35 4.57
C ASP A 82 21.15 0.77 4.20
N ARG A 83 21.13 1.23 2.94
CA ARG A 83 21.91 2.39 2.51
C ARG A 83 21.55 3.63 3.29
N PHE A 84 20.27 3.91 3.47
CA PHE A 84 19.84 5.05 4.28
C PHE A 84 20.34 4.94 5.73
N CYS A 85 20.31 3.75 6.33
CA CYS A 85 20.82 3.54 7.70
C CYS A 85 22.33 3.74 7.81
N SER A 86 23.11 3.38 6.78
CA SER A 86 24.57 3.59 6.75
C SER A 86 24.95 5.05 6.51
N ASP A 87 24.22 5.74 5.65
CA ASP A 87 24.60 7.05 5.16
C ASP A 87 24.10 8.21 6.06
N THR A 88 22.98 7.99 6.78
CA THR A 88 22.40 9.05 7.61
C THR A 88 23.23 9.36 8.84
N GLN A 89 23.62 10.62 8.99
CA GLN A 89 24.29 11.10 10.19
C GLN A 89 23.31 11.60 11.25
N LEU A 90 22.21 12.21 10.83
CA LEU A 90 21.22 12.81 11.72
C LEU A 90 20.32 11.77 12.43
N TYR A 91 20.08 10.62 11.79
CA TYR A 91 19.08 9.65 12.26
C TYR A 91 19.67 8.28 12.59
N ARG A 92 20.97 8.18 12.90
CA ARG A 92 21.68 6.89 13.09
C ARG A 92 20.91 5.88 13.96
N CYS A 93 20.54 6.27 15.17
CA CYS A 93 19.81 5.39 16.08
C CYS A 93 18.36 5.16 15.66
N ASN A 94 17.68 6.21 15.18
CA ASN A 94 16.29 6.15 14.78
C ASN A 94 16.08 5.28 13.53
N ALA A 95 16.96 5.41 12.53
CA ALA A 95 16.94 4.62 11.30
C ALA A 95 17.15 3.12 11.60
N ALA A 96 18.11 2.78 12.45
CA ALA A 96 18.35 1.40 12.85
C ALA A 96 17.16 0.79 13.62
N ARG A 97 16.45 1.59 14.44
CA ARG A 97 15.21 1.12 15.10
C ARG A 97 14.07 0.96 14.13
N PHE A 98 13.91 1.91 13.21
CA PHE A 98 12.92 1.83 12.15
C PHE A 98 13.14 0.58 11.29
N LYS A 99 14.39 0.32 10.86
CA LYS A 99 14.74 -0.89 10.11
C LYS A 99 14.32 -2.16 10.84
N ARG A 100 14.61 -2.30 12.13
CA ARG A 100 14.19 -3.47 12.92
C ARG A 100 12.67 -3.68 12.93
N ILE A 101 11.89 -2.59 12.87
CA ILE A 101 10.43 -2.68 12.77
C ILE A 101 10.03 -3.18 11.38
N VAL A 102 10.64 -2.62 10.33
CA VAL A 102 10.41 -3.04 8.95
C VAL A 102 10.75 -4.52 8.76
N ASP A 103 11.93 -4.97 9.22
CA ASP A 103 12.36 -6.37 9.13
C ASP A 103 11.34 -7.33 9.81
N ARG A 104 10.75 -6.94 10.95
CA ARG A 104 9.69 -7.71 11.61
C ARG A 104 8.38 -7.77 10.82
N VAL A 105 8.04 -6.69 10.13
CA VAL A 105 6.85 -6.64 9.26
C VAL A 105 7.09 -7.50 8.02
N GLU A 106 8.27 -7.40 7.43
CA GLU A 106 8.67 -8.18 6.25
C GLU A 106 8.75 -9.69 6.56
N ALA A 107 9.19 -10.07 7.76
CA ALA A 107 9.17 -11.47 8.22
C ALA A 107 7.76 -12.08 8.25
N ARG A 108 6.71 -11.26 8.31
CA ARG A 108 5.30 -11.67 8.23
C ARG A 108 4.70 -11.51 6.84
N SER A 109 5.55 -11.38 5.81
CA SER A 109 5.10 -11.24 4.42
C SER A 109 4.34 -12.49 3.95
N VAL A 110 3.32 -12.25 3.13
CA VAL A 110 2.57 -13.34 2.48
C VAL A 110 3.18 -13.67 1.12
N PRO A 111 3.05 -14.92 0.66
CA PRO A 111 3.51 -15.28 -0.68
C PRO A 111 2.65 -14.61 -1.75
N PRO A 112 3.20 -14.30 -2.95
CA PRO A 112 2.49 -13.62 -4.03
C PRO A 112 1.28 -14.40 -4.53
N GLU A 113 1.27 -15.72 -4.41
CA GLU A 113 0.16 -16.60 -4.80
C GLU A 113 -1.13 -16.23 -4.04
N ARG A 114 -1.03 -15.90 -2.74
CA ARG A 114 -2.20 -15.46 -1.95
C ARG A 114 -2.76 -14.12 -2.45
N VAL A 115 -1.91 -13.25 -2.99
CA VAL A 115 -2.33 -11.99 -3.61
C VAL A 115 -3.05 -12.29 -4.93
N ALA A 116 -2.47 -13.17 -5.75
CA ALA A 116 -3.06 -13.60 -7.03
C ALA A 116 -4.43 -14.27 -6.83
N GLU A 117 -4.56 -15.19 -5.88
CA GLU A 117 -5.84 -15.81 -5.52
C GLU A 117 -6.88 -14.77 -5.08
N LYS A 118 -6.45 -13.80 -4.26
CA LYS A 118 -7.34 -12.72 -3.82
C LYS A 118 -7.80 -11.88 -4.99
N MET A 119 -6.90 -11.55 -5.91
CA MET A 119 -7.20 -10.79 -7.13
C MET A 119 -8.17 -11.56 -8.03
N LEU A 120 -7.93 -12.85 -8.24
CA LEU A 120 -8.82 -13.70 -9.01
C LEU A 120 -10.23 -13.71 -8.41
N ARG A 121 -10.36 -13.88 -7.09
CA ARG A 121 -11.65 -13.82 -6.40
C ARG A 121 -12.36 -12.47 -6.56
N ILE A 122 -11.61 -11.36 -6.61
CA ILE A 122 -12.17 -10.02 -6.88
C ILE A 122 -12.70 -9.95 -8.31
N LEU A 123 -11.91 -10.43 -9.27
CA LEU A 123 -12.28 -10.44 -10.69
C LEU A 123 -13.50 -11.33 -10.99
N GLN A 124 -13.69 -12.40 -10.25
CA GLN A 124 -14.82 -13.33 -10.42
C GLN A 124 -16.12 -12.85 -9.76
N LYS A 125 -16.06 -11.88 -8.84
CA LYS A 125 -17.27 -11.39 -8.18
C LYS A 125 -18.21 -10.68 -9.15
N ARG A 126 -19.49 -11.02 -9.08
CA ARG A 126 -20.53 -10.33 -9.86
C ARG A 126 -20.63 -8.84 -9.48
N ARG A 127 -20.49 -8.53 -8.20
CA ARG A 127 -20.49 -7.15 -7.66
C ARG A 127 -19.27 -6.97 -6.75
N PRO A 128 -18.09 -6.70 -7.31
CA PRO A 128 -16.92 -6.44 -6.48
C PRO A 128 -17.07 -5.12 -5.72
N GLY A 129 -16.56 -5.09 -4.50
CA GLY A 129 -16.45 -3.85 -3.71
C GLY A 129 -15.33 -2.96 -4.23
N VAL A 130 -15.29 -1.72 -3.76
CA VAL A 130 -14.30 -0.72 -4.19
C VAL A 130 -12.90 -1.03 -3.65
N ALA A 131 -12.79 -1.52 -2.41
CA ALA A 131 -11.48 -1.75 -1.79
C ALA A 131 -11.41 -3.10 -1.08
N TYR A 132 -10.27 -3.76 -1.24
CA TYR A 132 -9.90 -5.00 -0.57
C TYR A 132 -8.55 -4.85 0.11
N ARG A 133 -8.28 -5.69 1.09
CA ARG A 133 -7.03 -5.66 1.86
C ARG A 133 -6.47 -7.07 1.99
N ILE A 134 -5.14 -7.17 1.98
CA ILE A 134 -4.44 -8.43 2.24
C ILE A 134 -3.22 -8.16 3.11
N ASN A 135 -2.96 -9.03 4.08
CA ASN A 135 -1.84 -8.94 5.02
C ASN A 135 -1.75 -7.58 5.74
N ARG A 136 -2.87 -7.12 6.27
CA ARG A 136 -2.98 -5.84 6.98
C ARG A 136 -2.30 -5.88 8.34
N ASN A 137 -1.56 -4.83 8.67
CA ASN A 137 -1.01 -4.64 10.01
C ASN A 137 -2.02 -3.93 10.94
N PRO A 138 -2.59 -4.59 11.95
CA PRO A 138 -3.58 -3.99 12.83
C PRO A 138 -3.01 -2.87 13.70
N LEU A 139 -1.72 -2.90 14.03
CA LEU A 139 -1.07 -1.86 14.85
C LEU A 139 -1.01 -0.52 14.11
N LEU A 140 -0.79 -0.54 12.80
CA LEU A 140 -0.79 0.69 11.98
C LEU A 140 -2.17 1.33 11.96
N LEU A 141 -3.21 0.52 11.95
CA LEU A 141 -4.56 1.06 12.02
C LEU A 141 -4.88 1.69 13.36
N LEU A 142 -4.55 0.98 14.43
CA LEU A 142 -4.73 1.51 15.78
C LEU A 142 -3.99 2.85 15.92
N LEU A 143 -2.75 2.91 15.45
CA LEU A 143 -1.98 4.15 15.43
C LEU A 143 -2.71 5.25 14.65
N ASN A 144 -3.27 4.94 13.50
CA ASN A 144 -3.91 5.93 12.61
C ASN A 144 -5.24 6.49 13.15
N VAL A 145 -5.90 5.78 14.06
CA VAL A 145 -7.15 6.25 14.72
C VAL A 145 -6.85 7.25 15.84
N LEU A 146 -5.63 7.27 16.35
CA LEU A 146 -5.26 8.17 17.45
C LEU A 146 -5.14 9.62 16.96
N PRO A 147 -5.34 10.62 17.86
CA PRO A 147 -5.08 12.01 17.52
C PRO A 147 -3.64 12.24 17.04
N PRO A 148 -3.39 13.13 16.08
CA PRO A 148 -2.04 13.32 15.48
C PRO A 148 -0.93 13.59 16.50
N ARG A 149 -1.20 14.36 17.56
CA ARG A 149 -0.22 14.62 18.63
C ARG A 149 0.20 13.34 19.35
N LEU A 150 -0.73 12.41 19.58
CA LEU A 150 -0.45 11.14 20.23
C LEU A 150 0.30 10.20 19.29
N GLN A 151 -0.04 10.20 17.99
CA GLN A 151 0.72 9.46 16.98
C GLN A 151 2.19 9.91 16.96
N LEU A 152 2.44 11.23 16.90
CA LEU A 152 3.79 11.80 16.91
C LEU A 152 4.55 11.42 18.19
N TRP A 153 3.88 11.47 19.34
CA TRP A 153 4.49 11.08 20.62
C TRP A 153 4.87 9.59 20.61
N ILE A 154 3.96 8.70 20.20
CA ILE A 154 4.23 7.25 20.12
C ILE A 154 5.40 6.96 19.18
N ILE A 155 5.40 7.54 17.98
CA ILE A 155 6.48 7.36 17.01
C ILE A 155 7.81 7.85 17.59
N ARG A 156 7.81 8.97 18.29
CA ARG A 156 9.00 9.46 18.99
C ARG A 156 9.50 8.45 20.04
N GLN A 157 8.61 7.87 20.85
CA GLN A 157 9.01 6.89 21.88
C GLN A 157 9.54 5.59 21.24
N VAL A 158 8.93 5.13 20.18
CA VAL A 158 9.31 3.89 19.47
C VAL A 158 10.65 4.04 18.75
N LEU A 159 10.95 5.22 18.20
CA LEU A 159 12.17 5.46 17.43
C LEU A 159 13.29 6.15 18.23
N ARG A 160 13.04 6.65 19.43
CA ARG A 160 14.04 7.27 20.30
C ARG A 160 14.89 6.19 20.97
#